data_d899c4145bb1a2f44dc677f90db3ad54
#
_entry.id   d899c4145bb1a2f44dc677f90db3ad54
#
_cell.length_a   1.000
_cell.length_b   1.000
_cell.length_c   1.000
_cell.angle_alpha   90.00
_cell.angle_beta   90.00
_cell.angle_gamma   90.00
#
_symmetry.space_group_name_H-M   'P 1'
#
loop_
_entity.id
_entity.type
_entity.pdbx_description
1 polymer ?
#
loop_
_entity_poly.entity_id
_entity_poly.type
_entity_poly.pdbx_seq_one_letter_code
_entity_poly.pdbx_strand_id
1 'polypeptide(L)'
;FCATGNMKKYRNLTADEIVEQVMFTIREAGFNPNNSKEFKINYTRMGEPFLNIESVKEAIERITEMYPNTHHYVSTIGIKGSDFSFVKGNVTLQISLHSFDEEKRDWLIPYPKKMSIEELGKIRTESNLKTTINLTLVDESDFDGEKLQIYFDKKHFFVKLSPINPNNISEKNNLGNGIVEGVNLV
;
A
#
# COMPACT_ATOMS: atom_id res chain seq x y z
N PHE A 1 -12.44 -1.62 -8.02
CA PHE A 1 -12.42 -3.08 -7.81
C PHE A 1 -12.29 -3.48 -6.33
N CYS A 2 -11.92 -2.55 -5.46
CA CYS A 2 -11.73 -2.81 -4.04
C CYS A 2 -13.09 -2.99 -3.33
N ALA A 3 -13.32 -4.14 -2.69
CA ALA A 3 -14.55 -4.42 -1.94
C ALA A 3 -14.75 -3.41 -0.80
N THR A 4 -13.70 -3.08 -0.04
CA THR A 4 -13.78 -2.13 1.07
C THR A 4 -13.98 -0.68 0.63
N GLY A 5 -13.53 -0.31 -0.58
CA GLY A 5 -13.78 1.02 -1.16
C GLY A 5 -15.25 1.32 -1.43
N ASN A 6 -16.09 0.28 -1.52
CA ASN A 6 -17.54 0.38 -1.71
C ASN A 6 -18.32 0.31 -0.37
N MET A 7 -17.64 0.13 0.76
CA MET A 7 -18.28 0.12 2.07
C MET A 7 -18.46 1.55 2.60
N LYS A 8 -19.47 1.77 3.43
CA LYS A 8 -19.67 3.05 4.09
C LYS A 8 -18.51 3.32 5.06
N LYS A 9 -17.83 4.44 4.87
CA LYS A 9 -16.85 4.94 5.85
C LYS A 9 -17.61 5.53 7.06
N TYR A 10 -17.24 5.09 8.25
CA TYR A 10 -17.79 5.64 9.49
C TYR A 10 -16.91 6.77 10.04
N ARG A 11 -15.65 6.48 10.35
CA ARG A 11 -14.66 7.43 10.87
C ARG A 11 -13.24 6.90 10.68
N ASN A 12 -12.26 7.73 10.94
CA ASN A 12 -10.88 7.29 11.10
C ASN A 12 -10.69 6.61 12.47
N LEU A 13 -9.75 5.70 12.56
CA LEU A 13 -9.29 5.12 13.82
C LEU A 13 -8.36 6.10 14.54
N THR A 14 -8.38 6.10 15.87
CA THR A 14 -7.36 6.76 16.69
C THR A 14 -6.07 5.95 16.70
N ALA A 15 -4.96 6.55 17.14
CA ALA A 15 -3.70 5.83 17.33
C ALA A 15 -3.86 4.68 18.34
N ASP A 16 -4.61 4.90 19.44
CA ASP A 16 -4.91 3.85 20.43
C ASP A 16 -5.59 2.64 19.79
N GLU A 17 -6.60 2.88 18.95
CA GLU A 17 -7.32 1.80 18.28
C GLU A 17 -6.44 1.04 17.29
N ILE A 18 -5.52 1.72 16.60
CA ILE A 18 -4.56 1.08 15.71
C ILE A 18 -3.58 0.21 16.50
N VAL A 19 -3.02 0.75 17.58
CA VAL A 19 -2.11 0.01 18.47
C VAL A 19 -2.81 -1.20 19.09
N GLU A 20 -4.06 -1.02 19.59
CA GLU A 20 -4.80 -2.11 20.23
C GLU A 20 -5.09 -3.27 19.26
N GLN A 21 -5.32 -3.03 17.97
CA GLN A 21 -5.46 -4.12 16.98
C GLN A 21 -4.18 -4.96 16.90
N VAL A 22 -3.01 -4.33 16.95
CA VAL A 22 -1.73 -5.03 16.96
C VAL A 22 -1.55 -5.84 18.25
N MET A 23 -1.82 -5.20 19.40
CA MET A 23 -1.71 -5.85 20.71
C MET A 23 -2.69 -7.01 20.86
N PHE A 24 -3.93 -6.85 20.38
CA PHE A 24 -4.91 -7.93 20.34
C PHE A 24 -4.39 -9.11 19.52
N THR A 25 -3.88 -8.86 18.31
CA THR A 25 -3.36 -9.91 17.43
C THR A 25 -2.19 -10.66 18.07
N ILE A 26 -1.27 -9.96 18.73
CA ILE A 26 -0.13 -10.54 19.43
C ILE A 26 -0.62 -11.46 20.58
N ARG A 27 -1.59 -10.99 21.38
CA ARG A 27 -2.17 -11.78 22.49
C ARG A 27 -2.86 -13.04 21.98
N GLU A 28 -3.73 -12.91 20.98
CA GLU A 28 -4.50 -14.04 20.45
C GLU A 28 -3.61 -15.06 19.73
N ALA A 29 -2.56 -14.60 19.05
CA ALA A 29 -1.59 -15.50 18.40
C ALA A 29 -0.59 -16.13 19.39
N GLY A 30 -0.50 -15.62 20.62
CA GLY A 30 0.37 -16.15 21.66
C GLY A 30 1.87 -16.05 21.31
N PHE A 31 2.30 -15.07 20.51
CA PHE A 31 3.71 -14.92 20.14
C PHE A 31 4.32 -13.63 20.69
N ASN A 32 5.65 -13.63 20.85
CA ASN A 32 6.39 -12.45 21.24
C ASN A 32 7.16 -11.88 20.02
N PRO A 33 6.81 -10.67 19.53
CA PRO A 33 7.49 -10.05 18.40
C PRO A 33 9.01 -9.89 18.58
N ASN A 34 9.46 -9.66 19.81
CA ASN A 34 10.89 -9.50 20.11
C ASN A 34 11.72 -10.80 19.91
N ASN A 35 11.06 -11.95 19.87
CA ASN A 35 11.70 -13.24 19.59
C ASN A 35 11.67 -13.60 18.09
N SER A 36 11.04 -12.78 17.26
CA SER A 36 10.94 -13.00 15.83
C SER A 36 12.09 -12.32 15.09
N LYS A 37 12.60 -12.98 14.04
CA LYS A 37 13.60 -12.36 13.14
C LYS A 37 13.04 -11.12 12.44
N GLU A 38 11.75 -11.12 12.18
CA GLU A 38 11.04 -10.06 11.49
C GLU A 38 9.60 -10.00 11.97
N PHE A 39 9.15 -8.82 12.36
CA PHE A 39 7.76 -8.54 12.66
C PHE A 39 7.24 -7.46 11.71
N LYS A 40 6.23 -7.78 10.90
CA LYS A 40 5.70 -6.92 9.85
C LYS A 40 4.30 -6.43 10.20
N ILE A 41 4.09 -5.12 10.09
CA ILE A 41 2.78 -4.51 10.21
C ILE A 41 2.46 -3.77 8.91
N ASN A 42 1.27 -4.06 8.36
CA ASN A 42 0.79 -3.43 7.13
C ASN A 42 -0.40 -2.53 7.43
N TYR A 43 -0.24 -1.23 7.19
CA TYR A 43 -1.32 -0.23 7.25
C TYR A 43 -2.02 -0.20 5.90
N THR A 44 -3.06 -1.04 5.77
CA THR A 44 -3.73 -1.33 4.50
C THR A 44 -5.16 -1.83 4.71
N ARG A 45 -5.84 -2.20 3.63
CA ARG A 45 -7.15 -2.86 3.52
C ARG A 45 -8.36 -2.00 3.81
N MET A 46 -8.39 -1.19 4.86
CA MET A 46 -9.56 -0.44 5.29
C MET A 46 -9.25 1.06 5.30
N GLY A 47 -9.54 1.75 4.19
CA GLY A 47 -9.32 3.17 4.03
C GLY A 47 -7.95 3.51 3.43
N GLU A 48 -7.57 4.80 3.54
CA GLU A 48 -6.33 5.37 3.02
C GLU A 48 -5.55 5.95 4.20
N PRO A 49 -4.35 5.41 4.52
CA PRO A 49 -3.56 5.86 5.67
C PRO A 49 -3.23 7.36 5.65
N PHE A 50 -2.97 7.93 4.47
CA PHE A 50 -2.67 9.36 4.36
C PHE A 50 -3.86 10.29 4.60
N LEU A 51 -5.08 9.76 4.66
CA LEU A 51 -6.25 10.50 5.16
C LEU A 51 -6.43 10.38 6.69
N ASN A 52 -5.53 9.67 7.37
CA ASN A 52 -5.49 9.49 8.82
C ASN A 52 -4.04 9.53 9.34
N ILE A 53 -3.20 10.33 8.71
CA ILE A 53 -1.74 10.19 8.79
C ILE A 53 -1.19 10.43 10.20
N GLU A 54 -1.78 11.37 10.96
CA GLU A 54 -1.29 11.66 12.32
C GLU A 54 -1.49 10.47 13.26
N SER A 55 -2.66 9.82 13.22
CA SER A 55 -2.89 8.60 14.02
C SER A 55 -2.00 7.44 13.58
N VAL A 56 -1.72 7.34 12.26
CA VAL A 56 -0.82 6.30 11.73
C VAL A 56 0.62 6.53 12.17
N LYS A 57 1.12 7.77 12.10
CA LYS A 57 2.47 8.15 12.57
C LYS A 57 2.64 7.84 14.06
N GLU A 58 1.71 8.29 14.89
CA GLU A 58 1.72 8.03 16.33
C GLU A 58 1.70 6.53 16.64
N ALA A 59 0.88 5.75 15.92
CA ALA A 59 0.84 4.30 16.11
C ALA A 59 2.16 3.64 15.71
N ILE A 60 2.80 4.07 14.61
CA ILE A 60 4.13 3.59 14.18
C ILE A 60 5.16 3.86 15.27
N GLU A 61 5.23 5.08 15.80
CA GLU A 61 6.16 5.46 16.86
C GLU A 61 5.98 4.58 18.10
N ARG A 62 4.77 4.48 18.62
CA ARG A 62 4.44 3.69 19.82
C ARG A 62 4.73 2.21 19.65
N ILE A 63 4.42 1.63 18.48
CA ILE A 63 4.70 0.22 18.22
C ILE A 63 6.20 -0.01 18.08
N THR A 64 6.93 0.92 17.46
CA THR A 64 8.39 0.83 17.33
C THR A 64 9.08 0.92 18.69
N GLU A 65 8.58 1.75 19.62
CA GLU A 65 9.07 1.80 20.99
C GLU A 65 8.89 0.47 21.75
N MET A 66 7.74 -0.19 21.57
CA MET A 66 7.47 -1.49 22.19
C MET A 66 8.21 -2.64 21.51
N TYR A 67 8.35 -2.59 20.18
CA TYR A 67 8.92 -3.64 19.34
C TYR A 67 9.88 -3.07 18.31
N PRO A 68 11.15 -2.78 18.68
CA PRO A 68 12.12 -2.07 17.80
C PRO A 68 12.42 -2.78 16.48
N ASN A 69 12.21 -4.10 16.41
CA ASN A 69 12.44 -4.89 15.20
C ASN A 69 11.24 -4.89 14.23
N THR A 70 10.21 -4.08 14.51
CA THR A 70 9.03 -3.99 13.65
C THR A 70 9.37 -3.33 12.32
N HIS A 71 8.91 -3.94 11.23
CA HIS A 71 8.88 -3.34 9.90
C HIS A 71 7.46 -2.85 9.59
N HIS A 72 7.31 -1.58 9.30
CA HIS A 72 6.03 -0.93 9.01
C HIS A 72 5.89 -0.72 7.50
N TYR A 73 4.79 -1.19 6.93
CA TYR A 73 4.45 -1.00 5.52
C TYR A 73 3.20 -0.13 5.41
N VAL A 74 3.34 1.07 4.87
CA VAL A 74 2.23 2.02 4.71
C VAL A 74 1.79 2.01 3.25
N SER A 75 0.56 1.55 3.00
CA SER A 75 -0.02 1.48 1.65
C SER A 75 -0.82 2.74 1.35
N THR A 76 -0.63 3.31 0.16
CA THR A 76 -1.33 4.52 -0.29
C THR A 76 -1.62 4.50 -1.77
N ILE A 77 -2.66 5.22 -2.19
CA ILE A 77 -2.92 5.56 -3.59
C ILE A 77 -2.10 6.76 -4.06
N GLY A 78 -1.36 7.41 -3.14
CA GLY A 78 -0.65 8.67 -3.38
C GLY A 78 -1.59 9.87 -3.32
N ILE A 79 -1.67 10.54 -2.17
CA ILE A 79 -2.51 11.73 -1.99
C ILE A 79 -1.70 12.99 -2.27
N LYS A 80 -2.22 13.92 -3.07
CA LYS A 80 -1.57 15.22 -3.35
C LYS A 80 -1.37 16.01 -2.07
N GLY A 81 -0.17 16.58 -1.91
CA GLY A 81 0.20 17.35 -0.72
C GLY A 81 0.58 16.53 0.50
N SER A 82 0.70 15.21 0.37
CA SER A 82 1.17 14.36 1.48
C SER A 82 2.65 14.61 1.79
N ASP A 83 2.97 14.57 3.08
CA ASP A 83 4.33 14.53 3.58
C ASP A 83 4.78 13.07 3.75
N PHE A 84 5.87 12.71 3.08
CA PHE A 84 6.49 11.37 3.15
C PHE A 84 7.73 11.33 4.04
N SER A 85 8.08 12.40 4.76
CA SER A 85 9.30 12.50 5.57
C SER A 85 9.38 11.49 6.71
N PHE A 86 8.24 10.99 7.19
CA PHE A 86 8.19 9.94 8.21
C PHE A 86 8.53 8.54 7.66
N VAL A 87 8.58 8.37 6.33
CA VAL A 87 8.93 7.10 5.68
C VAL A 87 10.44 6.97 5.65
N LYS A 88 10.99 6.51 6.78
CA LYS A 88 12.43 6.34 7.02
C LYS A 88 12.72 5.08 7.83
N GLY A 89 13.95 4.60 7.78
CA GLY A 89 14.37 3.42 8.53
C GLY A 89 13.49 2.19 8.18
N ASN A 90 12.84 1.63 9.19
CA ASN A 90 11.97 0.45 9.05
C ASN A 90 10.54 0.77 8.59
N VAL A 91 10.26 1.98 8.14
CA VAL A 91 8.97 2.36 7.53
C VAL A 91 9.11 2.36 6.02
N THR A 92 8.33 1.54 5.33
CA THR A 92 8.37 1.38 3.88
C THR A 92 7.06 1.80 3.24
N LEU A 93 7.12 2.57 2.18
CA LEU A 93 5.97 3.00 1.39
C LEU A 93 5.60 1.94 0.36
N GLN A 94 4.29 1.70 0.23
CA GLN A 94 3.71 0.86 -0.81
C GLN A 94 2.68 1.69 -1.58
N ILE A 95 2.89 1.88 -2.88
CA ILE A 95 2.03 2.69 -3.72
C ILE A 95 1.11 1.77 -4.54
N SER A 96 -0.19 1.96 -4.40
CA SER A 96 -1.20 1.28 -5.21
C SER A 96 -1.34 2.02 -6.55
N LEU A 97 -0.63 1.56 -7.58
CA LEU A 97 -0.66 2.15 -8.91
C LEU A 97 -1.78 1.56 -9.77
N HIS A 98 -1.78 0.25 -9.93
CA HIS A 98 -2.75 -0.61 -10.61
C HIS A 98 -2.89 -0.45 -12.13
N SER A 99 -2.52 0.68 -12.73
CA SER A 99 -2.43 0.87 -14.17
C SER A 99 -1.45 1.98 -14.53
N PHE A 100 -0.80 1.87 -15.70
CA PHE A 100 0.02 2.92 -16.32
C PHE A 100 -0.78 3.82 -17.27
N ASP A 101 -2.07 3.56 -17.42
CA ASP A 101 -3.03 4.44 -18.09
C ASP A 101 -3.74 5.30 -17.03
N GLU A 102 -3.64 6.64 -17.17
CA GLU A 102 -4.21 7.58 -16.18
C GLU A 102 -5.74 7.54 -16.18
N GLU A 103 -6.40 7.38 -17.32
CA GLU A 103 -7.87 7.32 -17.39
C GLU A 103 -8.37 6.02 -16.73
N LYS A 104 -7.72 4.90 -17.03
CA LYS A 104 -8.03 3.62 -16.38
C LYS A 104 -7.73 3.66 -14.89
N ARG A 105 -6.63 4.31 -14.48
CA ARG A 105 -6.28 4.50 -13.08
C ARG A 105 -7.31 5.40 -12.37
N ASP A 106 -7.85 6.41 -13.04
CA ASP A 106 -8.93 7.26 -12.52
C ASP A 106 -10.20 6.46 -12.28
N TRP A 107 -10.52 5.54 -13.17
CA TRP A 107 -11.65 4.64 -13.02
C TRP A 107 -11.42 3.60 -11.91
N LEU A 108 -10.24 2.99 -11.83
CA LEU A 108 -9.88 2.01 -10.77
C LEU A 108 -9.83 2.64 -9.38
N ILE A 109 -9.34 3.87 -9.29
CA ILE A 109 -9.12 4.63 -8.05
C ILE A 109 -9.80 6.00 -8.20
N PRO A 110 -11.13 6.10 -8.04
CA PRO A 110 -11.89 7.32 -8.27
C PRO A 110 -11.73 8.33 -7.13
N TYR A 111 -10.49 8.74 -6.85
CA TYR A 111 -10.18 9.76 -5.84
C TYR A 111 -9.54 10.99 -6.51
N PRO A 112 -10.22 12.16 -6.49
CA PRO A 112 -9.82 13.31 -7.31
C PRO A 112 -8.51 13.99 -6.87
N LYS A 113 -8.08 13.77 -5.62
CA LYS A 113 -6.84 14.35 -5.09
C LYS A 113 -5.67 13.35 -5.08
N LYS A 114 -5.71 12.29 -5.89
CA LYS A 114 -4.56 11.42 -6.03
C LYS A 114 -3.48 12.05 -6.91
N MET A 115 -2.24 11.68 -6.65
CA MET A 115 -1.08 12.07 -7.46
C MET A 115 -1.14 11.40 -8.83
N SER A 116 -0.62 12.08 -9.87
CA SER A 116 -0.37 11.45 -11.17
C SER A 116 0.75 10.42 -11.09
N ILE A 117 0.90 9.60 -12.15
CA ILE A 117 1.98 8.62 -12.24
C ILE A 117 3.34 9.32 -12.19
N GLU A 118 3.48 10.44 -12.88
CA GLU A 118 4.71 11.25 -12.86
C GLU A 118 5.02 11.80 -11.47
N GLU A 119 4.01 12.30 -10.73
CA GLU A 119 4.16 12.78 -9.36
C GLU A 119 4.60 11.65 -8.42
N LEU A 120 4.02 10.45 -8.57
CA LEU A 120 4.41 9.26 -7.79
C LEU A 120 5.87 8.85 -8.04
N GLY A 121 6.34 8.94 -9.28
CA GLY A 121 7.72 8.63 -9.64
C GLY A 121 8.77 9.59 -9.04
N LYS A 122 8.33 10.76 -8.58
CA LYS A 122 9.18 11.77 -7.92
C LYS A 122 9.31 11.56 -6.40
N ILE A 123 8.52 10.65 -5.81
CA ILE A 123 8.60 10.37 -4.37
C ILE A 123 9.98 9.81 -4.03
N ARG A 124 10.58 10.35 -2.97
CA ARG A 124 11.83 9.86 -2.39
C ARG A 124 11.62 9.67 -0.90
N THR A 125 12.14 8.58 -0.37
CA THR A 125 12.02 8.21 1.04
C THR A 125 13.39 7.82 1.59
N GLU A 126 13.55 7.87 2.90
CA GLU A 126 14.74 7.44 3.63
C GLU A 126 14.55 6.05 4.27
N SER A 127 13.64 5.27 3.72
CA SER A 127 13.41 3.88 4.14
C SER A 127 14.62 3.00 3.83
N ASN A 128 14.85 1.98 4.68
CA ASN A 128 15.85 0.94 4.43
C ASN A 128 15.49 0.05 3.22
N LEU A 129 14.24 0.04 2.81
CA LEU A 129 13.75 -0.69 1.65
C LEU A 129 13.23 0.27 0.57
N LYS A 130 13.26 -0.19 -0.66
CA LYS A 130 12.69 0.58 -1.78
C LYS A 130 11.19 0.75 -1.63
N THR A 131 10.67 1.88 -2.10
CA THR A 131 9.23 2.08 -2.25
C THR A 131 8.65 1.03 -3.19
N THR A 132 7.61 0.32 -2.77
CA THR A 132 6.98 -0.72 -3.58
C THR A 132 5.86 -0.13 -4.42
N ILE A 133 5.89 -0.37 -5.74
CA ILE A 133 4.78 -0.11 -6.65
C ILE A 133 3.96 -1.38 -6.77
N ASN A 134 2.74 -1.36 -6.25
CA ASN A 134 1.80 -2.48 -6.36
C ASN A 134 0.94 -2.32 -7.61
N LEU A 135 0.96 -3.32 -8.46
CA LEU A 135 0.11 -3.45 -9.64
C LEU A 135 -0.76 -4.71 -9.46
N THR A 136 -2.05 -4.50 -9.26
CA THR A 136 -3.04 -5.57 -9.39
C THR A 136 -3.55 -5.49 -10.81
N LEU A 137 -3.02 -6.35 -11.67
CA LEU A 137 -3.35 -6.33 -13.09
C LEU A 137 -4.74 -6.93 -13.31
N VAL A 138 -5.64 -6.12 -13.80
CA VAL A 138 -6.99 -6.54 -14.21
C VAL A 138 -7.07 -6.80 -15.70
N ASP A 139 -6.05 -6.36 -16.44
CA ASP A 139 -5.87 -6.55 -17.88
C ASP A 139 -4.38 -6.51 -18.21
N GLU A 140 -3.95 -7.16 -19.29
CA GLU A 140 -2.53 -7.16 -19.72
C GLU A 140 -2.03 -5.76 -20.05
N SER A 141 -2.89 -4.89 -20.57
CA SER A 141 -2.56 -3.49 -20.90
C SER A 141 -2.29 -2.60 -19.68
N ASP A 142 -2.54 -3.08 -18.46
CA ASP A 142 -2.24 -2.34 -17.23
C ASP A 142 -0.75 -2.26 -16.94
N PHE A 143 0.06 -3.15 -17.53
CA PHE A 143 1.51 -3.12 -17.38
C PHE A 143 2.16 -2.52 -18.63
N ASP A 144 2.95 -1.48 -18.41
CA ASP A 144 3.73 -0.81 -19.44
C ASP A 144 5.18 -0.68 -18.98
N GLY A 145 6.04 -1.53 -19.55
CA GLY A 145 7.46 -1.60 -19.18
C GLY A 145 8.26 -0.34 -19.56
N GLU A 146 7.85 0.38 -20.63
CA GLU A 146 8.51 1.63 -21.04
C GLU A 146 8.15 2.75 -20.07
N LYS A 147 6.88 2.93 -19.74
CA LYS A 147 6.44 3.90 -18.73
C LYS A 147 7.01 3.59 -17.36
N LEU A 148 7.13 2.31 -16.99
CA LEU A 148 7.77 1.92 -15.75
C LEU A 148 9.21 2.46 -15.68
N GLN A 149 10.00 2.31 -16.74
CA GLN A 149 11.39 2.80 -16.79
C GLN A 149 11.48 4.32 -16.81
N ILE A 150 10.51 4.99 -17.46
CA ILE A 150 10.47 6.46 -17.53
C ILE A 150 10.16 7.08 -16.18
N TYR A 151 9.17 6.55 -15.46
CA TYR A 151 8.67 7.18 -14.23
C TYR A 151 9.32 6.67 -12.95
N PHE A 152 9.77 5.40 -12.91
CA PHE A 152 10.20 4.76 -11.66
C PHE A 152 11.65 4.26 -11.73
N ASP A 153 12.56 5.03 -11.14
CA ASP A 153 13.97 4.64 -11.05
C ASP A 153 14.13 3.38 -10.19
N LYS A 154 14.68 2.33 -10.77
CA LYS A 154 14.97 1.05 -10.10
C LYS A 154 15.83 1.15 -8.84
N LYS A 155 16.52 2.26 -8.63
CA LYS A 155 17.28 2.51 -7.39
C LYS A 155 16.36 2.77 -6.20
N HIS A 156 15.20 3.37 -6.44
CA HIS A 156 14.26 3.82 -5.42
C HIS A 156 13.00 2.98 -5.35
N PHE A 157 12.66 2.29 -6.43
CA PHE A 157 11.40 1.55 -6.55
C PHE A 157 11.59 0.06 -6.78
N PHE A 158 10.67 -0.71 -6.21
CA PHE A 158 10.47 -2.13 -6.44
C PHE A 158 9.06 -2.35 -6.98
N VAL A 159 8.88 -3.21 -7.96
CA VAL A 159 7.57 -3.50 -8.55
C VAL A 159 7.06 -4.83 -8.05
N LYS A 160 5.82 -4.83 -7.57
CA LYS A 160 5.10 -6.03 -7.17
C LYS A 160 3.85 -6.19 -8.02
N LEU A 161 3.80 -7.28 -8.78
CA LEU A 161 2.61 -7.69 -9.52
C LEU A 161 1.78 -8.63 -8.67
N SER A 162 0.47 -8.49 -8.72
CA SER A 162 -0.46 -9.35 -7.99
C SER A 162 -1.67 -9.67 -8.85
N PRO A 163 -2.20 -10.89 -8.79
CA PRO A 163 -3.49 -11.19 -9.40
C PRO A 163 -4.60 -10.44 -8.67
N ILE A 164 -5.71 -10.21 -9.38
CA ILE A 164 -6.92 -9.71 -8.74
C ILE A 164 -7.51 -10.82 -7.85
N ASN A 165 -7.93 -10.44 -6.65
CA ASN A 165 -8.74 -11.33 -5.82
C ASN A 165 -10.21 -11.19 -6.23
N PRO A 166 -10.85 -12.23 -6.77
CA PRO A 166 -12.25 -12.18 -7.15
C PRO A 166 -13.15 -11.78 -5.97
N ASN A 167 -14.05 -10.88 -6.22
CA ASN A 167 -15.06 -10.45 -5.26
C ASN A 167 -16.26 -9.87 -6.02
N ASN A 168 -17.39 -9.71 -5.35
CA ASN A 168 -18.65 -9.24 -5.98
C ASN A 168 -18.49 -7.91 -6.74
N ILE A 169 -17.56 -7.04 -6.35
CA ILE A 169 -17.32 -5.76 -7.03
C ILE A 169 -16.51 -5.97 -8.29
N SER A 170 -15.46 -6.80 -8.25
CA SER A 170 -14.66 -7.11 -9.44
C SER A 170 -15.51 -7.88 -10.48
N GLU A 171 -16.34 -8.82 -10.06
CA GLU A 171 -17.26 -9.55 -10.92
C GLU A 171 -18.30 -8.63 -11.57
N LYS A 172 -18.93 -7.75 -10.77
CA LYS A 172 -19.89 -6.76 -11.28
C LYS A 172 -19.29 -5.82 -12.33
N ASN A 173 -18.00 -5.52 -12.23
CA ASN A 173 -17.29 -4.66 -13.17
C ASN A 173 -16.56 -5.45 -14.27
N ASN A 174 -16.81 -6.76 -14.38
CA ASN A 174 -16.19 -7.66 -15.37
C ASN A 174 -14.64 -7.58 -15.36
N LEU A 175 -14.04 -7.44 -14.15
CA LEU A 175 -12.59 -7.39 -14.02
C LEU A 175 -12.03 -8.80 -13.98
N GLY A 176 -11.28 -9.13 -15.00
CA GLY A 176 -10.52 -10.37 -15.11
C GLY A 176 -9.18 -10.30 -14.38
N ASN A 177 -8.36 -11.31 -14.61
CA ASN A 177 -6.98 -11.37 -14.15
C ASN A 177 -6.05 -11.11 -15.34
N GLY A 178 -5.36 -9.98 -15.36
CA GLY A 178 -4.40 -9.58 -16.40
C GLY A 178 -3.05 -10.29 -16.31
N ILE A 179 -2.88 -11.26 -15.41
CA ILE A 179 -1.65 -12.04 -15.30
C ILE A 179 -1.83 -13.30 -16.16
N VAL A 180 -1.03 -13.38 -17.22
CA VAL A 180 -1.00 -14.55 -18.11
C VAL A 180 -0.31 -15.73 -17.41
N GLU A 181 -0.83 -16.95 -17.61
CA GLU A 181 -0.19 -18.18 -17.14
C GLU A 181 1.25 -18.27 -17.64
N GLY A 182 2.19 -18.48 -16.72
CA GLY A 182 3.61 -18.63 -17.04
C GLY A 182 4.51 -17.47 -16.60
N VAL A 183 3.98 -16.38 -16.09
CA VAL A 183 4.77 -15.36 -15.39
C VAL A 183 5.05 -15.86 -13.98
N ASN A 184 6.25 -16.40 -13.75
CA ASN A 184 6.74 -16.67 -12.40
C ASN A 184 6.97 -15.32 -11.72
N LEU A 185 6.03 -14.93 -10.87
CA LEU A 185 6.20 -13.81 -9.94
C LEU A 185 7.13 -14.28 -8.81
N VAL A 186 8.40 -13.93 -8.91
CA VAL A 186 9.39 -14.13 -7.85
C VAL A 186 9.37 -12.95 -6.91
#